data_19b0b273079c65f055afa63dfd839008
#
_entry.id   19b0b273079c65f055afa63dfd839008
#
_cell.length_a   1.000
_cell.length_b   1.000
_cell.length_c   1.000
_cell.angle_alpha   90.00
_cell.angle_beta   90.00
_cell.angle_gamma   90.00
#
_symmetry.space_group_name_H-M   'P 1'
#
loop_
_entity.id
_entity.type
_entity.pdbx_description
1 polymer ?
#
loop_
_entity_poly.entity_id
_entity_poly.type
_entity_poly.pdbx_seq_one_letter_code
_entity_poly.pdbx_strand_id
1 'polypeptide(L)'
;MFLHGTNCAMIIGLNCADAELYSYKLLDNTGKGNVDDLKSAFDWCLMNNIRLVNLSFGTTHFKDKGIIRQLVNQYANKGLIIIAATANSGYTAFPASFSNVIGVKAKDTFNIDAEGLRDKGVDFAAPSEHKIWFGGNDITLQKSNSYAAPYVTAMAGRLMMEQSWINNVWQIKKHLYQKFRGKCVQYIPDWIEKGWIAGKVLKSKAEVYFEVAAKEEADTVILYDKNEFNEYREKHIVYLGNEIAEQPDTQGFFWSRR
;
A
#
# COMPACT_ATOMS: atom_id res chain seq x y z
N MET A 1 18.99 23.06 -7.91
CA MET A 1 18.85 21.61 -7.69
C MET A 1 17.45 21.39 -7.14
N PHE A 2 16.57 20.78 -7.92
CA PHE A 2 15.20 20.53 -7.44
C PHE A 2 15.25 19.42 -6.40
N LEU A 3 14.62 19.67 -5.26
CA LEU A 3 14.51 18.69 -4.20
C LEU A 3 13.57 17.58 -4.65
N HIS A 4 13.95 16.32 -4.43
CA HIS A 4 13.21 15.14 -4.85
C HIS A 4 11.74 15.17 -4.38
N GLY A 5 11.48 15.57 -3.12
CA GLY A 5 10.14 15.72 -2.57
C GLY A 5 9.29 16.77 -3.30
N THR A 6 9.88 17.88 -3.72
CA THR A 6 9.20 18.91 -4.52
C THR A 6 8.71 18.34 -5.85
N ASN A 7 9.53 17.56 -6.54
CA ASN A 7 9.15 16.92 -7.79
C ASN A 7 7.97 15.95 -7.58
N CYS A 8 8.01 15.17 -6.51
CA CYS A 8 6.88 14.26 -6.17
C CYS A 8 5.60 15.06 -5.90
N ALA A 9 5.68 16.16 -5.13
CA ALA A 9 4.53 17.02 -4.87
C ALA A 9 3.96 17.64 -6.15
N MET A 10 4.81 18.10 -7.06
CA MET A 10 4.39 18.64 -8.35
C MET A 10 3.70 17.59 -9.21
N ILE A 11 4.18 16.35 -9.25
CA ILE A 11 3.53 15.25 -9.98
C ILE A 11 2.12 15.01 -9.40
N ILE A 12 1.97 15.00 -8.08
CA ILE A 12 0.66 14.84 -7.44
C ILE A 12 -0.26 16.00 -7.82
N GLY A 13 0.20 17.24 -7.64
CA GLY A 13 -0.60 18.45 -7.94
C GLY A 13 -1.05 18.55 -9.39
N LEU A 14 -0.17 18.19 -10.34
CA LEU A 14 -0.53 18.16 -11.77
C LEU A 14 -1.61 17.13 -12.11
N ASN A 15 -1.68 16.03 -11.38
CA ASN A 15 -2.59 14.92 -11.65
C ASN A 15 -3.79 14.89 -10.70
N CYS A 16 -3.80 15.71 -9.64
CA CYS A 16 -4.86 15.84 -8.66
C CYS A 16 -4.85 17.27 -8.12
N ALA A 17 -5.35 18.23 -8.90
CA ALA A 17 -5.21 19.68 -8.62
C ALA A 17 -5.92 20.11 -7.33
N ASP A 18 -7.00 19.43 -6.95
CA ASP A 18 -7.77 19.73 -5.75
C ASP A 18 -7.21 19.10 -4.47
N ALA A 19 -6.09 18.36 -4.57
CA ALA A 19 -5.46 17.75 -3.41
C ALA A 19 -4.72 18.80 -2.56
N GLU A 20 -4.98 18.79 -1.26
CA GLU A 20 -4.15 19.50 -0.29
C GLU A 20 -2.90 18.69 0.00
N LEU A 21 -1.72 19.30 -0.23
CA LEU A 21 -0.44 18.62 -0.14
C LEU A 21 0.35 19.06 1.09
N TYR A 22 0.78 18.08 1.86
CA TYR A 22 1.65 18.26 3.01
C TYR A 22 2.99 17.57 2.76
N SER A 23 4.08 18.18 3.23
CA SER A 23 5.42 17.63 3.09
C SER A 23 6.05 17.41 4.47
N TYR A 24 6.50 16.17 4.71
CA TYR A 24 7.27 15.82 5.89
C TYR A 24 8.68 15.38 5.48
N LYS A 25 9.71 16.09 5.94
CA LYS A 25 11.11 15.74 5.62
C LYS A 25 11.56 14.58 6.49
N LEU A 26 11.72 13.40 5.89
CA LEU A 26 12.09 12.17 6.57
C LEU A 26 13.56 11.77 6.32
N LEU A 27 14.07 12.03 5.12
CA LEU A 27 15.43 11.69 4.76
C LEU A 27 16.36 12.89 4.94
N ASP A 28 17.56 12.63 5.41
CA ASP A 28 18.63 13.63 5.48
C ASP A 28 19.19 13.98 4.10
N ASN A 29 20.22 14.84 4.04
CA ASN A 29 20.84 15.27 2.79
C ASN A 29 21.64 14.16 2.08
N THR A 30 21.88 13.02 2.76
CA THR A 30 22.52 11.83 2.20
C THR A 30 21.50 10.78 1.73
N GLY A 31 20.19 11.06 1.87
CA GLY A 31 19.11 10.16 1.52
C GLY A 31 18.87 9.07 2.56
N LYS A 32 19.34 9.24 3.79
CA LYS A 32 19.15 8.28 4.89
C LYS A 32 18.08 8.78 5.84
N GLY A 33 17.33 7.84 6.40
CA GLY A 33 16.36 8.02 7.46
C GLY A 33 16.32 6.77 8.34
N ASN A 34 15.57 6.83 9.42
CA ASN A 34 15.39 5.70 10.34
C ASN A 34 13.90 5.37 10.53
N VAL A 35 13.62 4.26 11.21
CA VAL A 35 12.25 3.79 11.42
C VAL A 35 11.49 4.68 12.41
N ASP A 36 12.18 5.29 13.38
CA ASP A 36 11.56 6.19 14.35
C ASP A 36 11.09 7.48 13.68
N ASP A 37 11.86 7.99 12.71
CA ASP A 37 11.45 9.14 11.90
C ASP A 37 10.21 8.78 11.05
N LEU A 38 10.15 7.56 10.49
CA LEU A 38 8.99 7.10 9.75
C LEU A 38 7.75 6.99 10.66
N LYS A 39 7.94 6.49 11.88
CA LYS A 39 6.88 6.44 12.89
C LYS A 39 6.36 7.84 13.20
N SER A 40 7.28 8.78 13.44
CA SER A 40 6.94 10.18 13.74
C SER A 40 6.17 10.84 12.60
N ALA A 41 6.55 10.56 11.35
CA ALA A 41 5.84 11.04 10.16
C ALA A 41 4.42 10.48 10.09
N PHE A 42 4.22 9.20 10.37
CA PHE A 42 2.89 8.58 10.37
C PHE A 42 2.00 9.09 11.53
N ASP A 43 2.57 9.29 12.72
CA ASP A 43 1.86 9.93 13.84
C ASP A 43 1.41 11.33 13.44
N TRP A 44 2.31 12.12 12.83
CA TRP A 44 1.98 13.45 12.35
C TRP A 44 0.86 13.44 11.30
N CYS A 45 0.88 12.49 10.36
CA CYS A 45 -0.19 12.35 9.37
C CYS A 45 -1.55 12.13 10.06
N LEU A 46 -1.63 11.20 11.01
CA LEU A 46 -2.89 10.91 11.71
C LEU A 46 -3.38 12.10 12.54
N MET A 47 -2.48 12.80 13.24
CA MET A 47 -2.84 14.00 14.03
C MET A 47 -3.39 15.14 13.15
N ASN A 48 -2.98 15.20 11.89
CA ASN A 48 -3.45 16.21 10.92
C ASN A 48 -4.54 15.67 9.97
N ASN A 49 -5.16 14.53 10.28
CA ASN A 49 -6.20 13.90 9.47
C ASN A 49 -5.76 13.54 8.03
N ILE A 50 -4.46 13.38 7.81
CA ILE A 50 -3.92 12.96 6.53
C ILE A 50 -4.05 11.44 6.43
N ARG A 51 -4.76 10.95 5.40
CA ARG A 51 -5.05 9.53 5.22
C ARG A 51 -4.26 8.88 4.10
N LEU A 52 -3.80 9.66 3.12
CA LEU A 52 -3.07 9.15 1.96
C LEU A 52 -1.62 9.62 2.00
N VAL A 53 -0.69 8.67 1.96
CA VAL A 53 0.75 8.95 2.07
C VAL A 53 1.50 8.41 0.86
N ASN A 54 2.33 9.25 0.26
CA ASN A 54 3.27 8.88 -0.78
C ASN A 54 4.67 8.68 -0.20
N LEU A 55 5.24 7.49 -0.35
CA LEU A 55 6.62 7.17 0.00
C LEU A 55 7.44 6.90 -1.27
N SER A 56 8.11 7.93 -1.79
CA SER A 56 9.01 7.79 -2.94
C SER A 56 10.40 7.29 -2.53
N PHE A 57 10.47 6.50 -1.49
CA PHE A 57 11.69 5.87 -0.95
C PHE A 57 11.33 4.53 -0.28
N GLY A 58 12.36 3.74 0.05
CA GLY A 58 12.24 2.47 0.75
C GLY A 58 13.62 1.89 1.05
N THR A 59 13.64 0.73 1.71
CA THR A 59 14.85 -0.04 1.99
C THR A 59 14.81 -1.40 1.29
N THR A 60 15.97 -1.88 0.86
CA THR A 60 16.16 -3.25 0.35
C THR A 60 16.79 -4.17 1.40
N HIS A 61 17.06 -3.66 2.61
CA HIS A 61 17.66 -4.44 3.70
C HIS A 61 16.61 -5.33 4.36
N PHE A 62 16.75 -6.64 4.20
CA PHE A 62 15.81 -7.63 4.76
C PHE A 62 15.72 -7.60 6.29
N LYS A 63 16.78 -7.21 6.99
CA LYS A 63 16.77 -7.08 8.45
C LYS A 63 15.75 -6.02 8.94
N ASP A 64 15.43 -5.02 8.11
CA ASP A 64 14.49 -3.96 8.45
C ASP A 64 13.04 -4.36 8.17
N LYS A 65 12.82 -5.46 7.42
CA LYS A 65 11.49 -5.92 6.99
C LYS A 65 10.52 -6.07 8.15
N GLY A 66 10.95 -6.74 9.22
CA GLY A 66 10.07 -7.05 10.35
C GLY A 66 9.54 -5.80 11.04
N ILE A 67 10.45 -4.89 11.41
CA ILE A 67 10.10 -3.67 12.12
C ILE A 67 9.26 -2.71 11.25
N ILE A 68 9.59 -2.59 9.95
CA ILE A 68 8.81 -1.76 9.03
C ILE A 68 7.42 -2.35 8.80
N ARG A 69 7.30 -3.69 8.71
CA ARG A 69 6.00 -4.35 8.57
C ARG A 69 5.10 -4.08 9.78
N GLN A 70 5.60 -4.25 10.99
CA GLN A 70 4.86 -3.96 12.22
C GLN A 70 4.38 -2.51 12.24
N LEU A 71 5.26 -1.58 11.90
CA LEU A 71 4.92 -0.16 11.82
C LEU A 71 3.81 0.09 10.79
N VAL A 72 3.96 -0.40 9.58
CA VAL A 72 2.97 -0.24 8.50
C VAL A 72 1.62 -0.85 8.90
N ASN A 73 1.61 -2.05 9.49
CA ASN A 73 0.39 -2.71 9.97
C ASN A 73 -0.33 -1.83 10.99
N GLN A 74 0.41 -1.32 12.00
CA GLN A 74 -0.14 -0.47 13.04
C GLN A 74 -0.86 0.77 12.47
N TYR A 75 -0.27 1.43 11.46
CA TYR A 75 -0.83 2.67 10.92
C TYR A 75 -1.89 2.42 9.84
N ALA A 76 -1.76 1.36 9.07
CA ALA A 76 -2.80 0.93 8.15
C ALA A 76 -4.09 0.55 8.90
N ASN A 77 -3.98 -0.09 10.07
CA ASN A 77 -5.11 -0.36 10.97
C ASN A 77 -5.81 0.92 11.48
N LYS A 78 -5.06 2.01 11.58
CA LYS A 78 -5.61 3.33 11.92
C LYS A 78 -6.16 4.08 10.70
N GLY A 79 -6.21 3.42 9.53
CA GLY A 79 -6.76 3.96 8.30
C GLY A 79 -5.78 4.77 7.46
N LEU A 80 -4.46 4.66 7.71
CA LEU A 80 -3.46 5.26 6.83
C LEU A 80 -3.28 4.41 5.56
N ILE A 81 -3.37 5.04 4.41
CA ILE A 81 -3.20 4.43 3.09
C ILE A 81 -1.83 4.81 2.57
N ILE A 82 -0.98 3.82 2.33
CA ILE A 82 0.41 4.03 1.94
C ILE A 82 0.62 3.57 0.50
N ILE A 83 1.17 4.45 -0.31
CA ILE A 83 1.64 4.17 -1.67
C ILE A 83 3.16 4.34 -1.69
N ALA A 84 3.88 3.31 -2.11
CA ALA A 84 5.33 3.31 -2.03
C ALA A 84 6.00 2.89 -3.34
N ALA A 85 7.12 3.54 -3.67
CA ALA A 85 7.95 3.19 -4.80
C ALA A 85 8.75 1.92 -4.51
N THR A 86 8.85 1.03 -5.50
CA THR A 86 9.79 -0.10 -5.47
C THR A 86 11.23 0.37 -5.72
N ALA A 87 12.22 -0.49 -5.48
CA ALA A 87 13.62 -0.14 -5.75
C ALA A 87 13.90 -0.07 -7.26
N ASN A 88 14.65 0.95 -7.68
CA ASN A 88 15.11 1.09 -9.07
C ASN A 88 16.07 -0.04 -9.50
N SER A 89 16.71 -0.68 -8.54
CA SER A 89 17.60 -1.84 -8.76
C SER A 89 16.87 -3.14 -9.12
N GLY A 90 15.53 -3.18 -9.05
CA GLY A 90 14.74 -4.38 -9.24
C GLY A 90 14.71 -5.33 -8.05
N TYR A 91 15.39 -5.01 -6.95
CA TYR A 91 15.29 -5.78 -5.70
C TYR A 91 13.96 -5.51 -4.98
N THR A 92 13.51 -6.47 -4.18
CA THR A 92 12.37 -6.28 -3.28
C THR A 92 12.64 -5.14 -2.32
N ALA A 93 11.74 -4.18 -2.25
CA ALA A 93 11.85 -3.00 -1.39
C ALA A 93 10.70 -2.93 -0.37
N PHE A 94 11.01 -2.48 0.83
CA PHE A 94 10.04 -2.27 1.90
C PHE A 94 9.86 -0.77 2.15
N PRO A 95 8.61 -0.30 2.34
CA PRO A 95 7.37 -1.06 2.50
C PRO A 95 6.64 -1.43 1.21
N ALA A 96 7.11 -1.08 0.03
CA ALA A 96 6.40 -1.27 -1.24
C ALA A 96 5.91 -2.72 -1.48
N SER A 97 6.66 -3.73 -1.00
CA SER A 97 6.32 -5.14 -1.18
C SER A 97 5.26 -5.66 -0.23
N PHE A 98 4.82 -4.88 0.75
CA PHE A 98 3.79 -5.35 1.69
C PHE A 98 2.40 -5.33 1.06
N SER A 99 1.58 -6.33 1.41
CA SER A 99 0.23 -6.49 0.82
C SER A 99 -0.73 -5.37 1.20
N ASN A 100 -0.53 -4.72 2.35
CA ASN A 100 -1.31 -3.56 2.80
C ASN A 100 -0.71 -2.21 2.40
N VAL A 101 0.24 -2.22 1.46
CA VAL A 101 0.81 -1.05 0.79
C VAL A 101 0.54 -1.16 -0.71
N ILE A 102 0.40 -0.07 -1.40
CA ILE A 102 0.33 -0.05 -2.86
C ILE A 102 1.76 0.12 -3.40
N GLY A 103 2.34 -0.97 -3.89
CA GLY A 103 3.68 -0.97 -4.47
C GLY A 103 3.66 -0.52 -5.94
N VAL A 104 4.51 0.45 -6.29
CA VAL A 104 4.53 1.06 -7.62
C VAL A 104 5.91 1.00 -8.24
N LYS A 105 5.98 0.60 -9.51
CA LYS A 105 7.19 0.68 -10.35
C LYS A 105 6.98 1.62 -11.54
N ALA A 106 8.08 2.06 -12.12
CA ALA A 106 8.11 2.88 -13.32
C ALA A 106 7.76 2.07 -14.57
N LYS A 107 7.03 2.69 -15.48
CA LYS A 107 6.70 2.18 -16.81
C LYS A 107 6.94 3.26 -17.87
N ASP A 108 7.27 2.82 -19.11
CA ASP A 108 7.56 3.70 -20.25
C ASP A 108 6.32 4.14 -21.03
N THR A 109 5.13 3.89 -20.53
CA THR A 109 3.88 4.26 -21.18
C THR A 109 3.10 5.27 -20.35
N PHE A 110 2.18 6.00 -21.02
CA PHE A 110 1.35 7.04 -20.37
C PHE A 110 0.21 6.48 -19.53
N ASN A 111 0.00 5.15 -19.52
CA ASN A 111 -1.08 4.52 -18.78
C ASN A 111 -0.55 3.72 -17.58
N ILE A 112 -1.37 3.60 -16.54
CA ILE A 112 -1.13 2.68 -15.45
C ILE A 112 -1.49 1.26 -15.91
N ASP A 113 -0.64 0.28 -15.58
CA ASP A 113 -0.96 -1.14 -15.67
C ASP A 113 -0.98 -1.76 -14.28
N ALA A 114 -1.99 -2.58 -14.04
CA ALA A 114 -2.02 -3.44 -12.88
C ALA A 114 -1.16 -4.67 -13.16
N GLU A 115 -0.03 -4.77 -12.51
CA GLU A 115 0.94 -5.84 -12.76
C GLU A 115 0.52 -7.16 -12.15
N GLY A 116 -0.15 -7.12 -10.99
CA GLY A 116 -0.52 -8.33 -10.27
C GLY A 116 0.65 -9.22 -9.86
N LEU A 117 1.88 -8.71 -9.93
CA LEU A 117 3.11 -9.44 -9.62
C LEU A 117 3.51 -9.23 -8.16
N ARG A 118 2.76 -9.86 -7.27
CA ARG A 118 2.99 -9.71 -5.83
C ARG A 118 4.28 -10.33 -5.33
N ASP A 119 4.79 -11.34 -6.01
CA ASP A 119 6.10 -11.94 -5.72
C ASP A 119 7.24 -10.90 -5.74
N LYS A 120 7.06 -9.82 -6.51
CA LYS A 120 7.98 -8.68 -6.58
C LYS A 120 7.52 -7.44 -5.80
N GLY A 121 6.42 -7.53 -5.06
CA GLY A 121 5.87 -6.40 -4.32
C GLY A 121 5.38 -5.25 -5.21
N VAL A 122 4.88 -5.55 -6.42
CA VAL A 122 4.40 -4.57 -7.37
C VAL A 122 2.91 -4.76 -7.60
N ASP A 123 2.14 -3.72 -7.30
CA ASP A 123 0.71 -3.67 -7.63
C ASP A 123 0.49 -2.99 -8.99
N PHE A 124 1.21 -1.91 -9.24
CA PHE A 124 1.03 -1.10 -10.45
C PHE A 124 2.37 -0.71 -11.08
N ALA A 125 2.37 -0.70 -12.41
CA ALA A 125 3.38 -0.02 -13.21
C ALA A 125 2.76 1.28 -13.75
N ALA A 126 3.43 2.41 -13.56
CA ALA A 126 2.87 3.72 -13.86
C ALA A 126 3.87 4.63 -14.59
N PRO A 127 3.38 5.65 -15.30
CA PRO A 127 4.23 6.67 -15.91
C PRO A 127 5.20 7.26 -14.89
N SER A 128 6.43 7.47 -15.30
CA SER A 128 7.51 7.97 -14.42
C SER A 128 8.34 9.07 -15.05
N GLU A 129 8.19 9.32 -16.34
CA GLU A 129 8.70 10.49 -17.03
C GLU A 129 7.62 11.56 -17.02
N HIS A 130 7.90 12.70 -16.38
CA HIS A 130 6.95 13.80 -16.24
C HIS A 130 7.59 15.09 -16.72
N LYS A 131 6.80 15.89 -17.47
CA LYS A 131 7.13 17.28 -17.76
C LYS A 131 6.47 18.16 -16.71
N ILE A 132 7.26 18.92 -15.99
CA ILE A 132 6.80 19.87 -14.98
C ILE A 132 7.27 21.26 -15.36
N TRP A 133 6.41 22.25 -15.14
CA TRP A 133 6.78 23.65 -15.30
C TRP A 133 7.07 24.26 -13.94
N PHE A 134 8.25 24.81 -13.75
CA PHE A 134 8.66 25.42 -12.49
C PHE A 134 9.65 26.56 -12.71
N GLY A 135 9.40 27.69 -12.05
CA GLY A 135 10.28 28.86 -12.11
C GLY A 135 10.51 29.43 -13.51
N GLY A 136 9.50 29.31 -14.40
CA GLY A 136 9.60 29.78 -15.78
C GLY A 136 10.23 28.80 -16.77
N ASN A 137 10.52 27.57 -16.33
CA ASN A 137 11.19 26.57 -17.15
C ASN A 137 10.41 25.24 -17.22
N ASP A 138 10.44 24.62 -18.39
CA ASP A 138 10.01 23.23 -18.57
C ASP A 138 11.13 22.29 -18.13
N ILE A 139 10.80 21.39 -17.20
CA ILE A 139 11.72 20.39 -16.67
C ILE A 139 11.15 19.01 -16.98
N THR A 140 11.97 18.19 -17.63
CA THR A 140 11.66 16.78 -17.82
C THR A 140 12.34 15.97 -16.72
N LEU A 141 11.53 15.31 -15.88
CA LEU A 141 12.02 14.39 -14.85
C LEU A 141 12.39 13.07 -15.50
N GLN A 142 13.59 12.59 -15.18
CA GLN A 142 14.05 11.29 -15.68
C GLN A 142 13.27 10.14 -15.05
N LYS A 143 13.13 9.05 -15.80
CA LYS A 143 12.45 7.84 -15.35
C LYS A 143 12.98 7.33 -14.02
N SER A 144 12.06 7.13 -13.06
CA SER A 144 12.36 6.59 -11.74
C SER A 144 11.09 6.01 -11.10
N ASN A 145 11.22 4.91 -10.35
CA ASN A 145 10.10 4.38 -9.55
C ASN A 145 9.57 5.43 -8.57
N SER A 146 10.45 6.28 -8.04
CA SER A 146 10.10 7.38 -7.15
C SER A 146 9.18 8.43 -7.79
N TYR A 147 9.14 8.53 -9.11
CA TYR A 147 8.25 9.43 -9.86
C TYR A 147 6.99 8.75 -10.39
N ALA A 148 6.98 7.41 -10.40
CA ALA A 148 5.77 6.64 -10.68
C ALA A 148 4.81 6.59 -9.49
N ALA A 149 5.33 6.47 -8.26
CA ALA A 149 4.52 6.39 -7.05
C ALA A 149 3.61 7.62 -6.85
N PRO A 150 4.07 8.89 -6.97
CA PRO A 150 3.22 10.06 -6.82
C PRO A 150 2.13 10.15 -7.90
N TYR A 151 2.34 9.61 -9.09
CA TYR A 151 1.29 9.52 -10.11
C TYR A 151 0.14 8.61 -9.65
N VAL A 152 0.46 7.42 -9.11
CA VAL A 152 -0.56 6.51 -8.55
C VAL A 152 -1.21 7.13 -7.31
N THR A 153 -0.45 7.87 -6.49
CA THR A 153 -0.99 8.60 -5.33
C THR A 153 -2.02 9.63 -5.76
N ALA A 154 -1.77 10.39 -6.83
CA ALA A 154 -2.75 11.31 -7.38
C ALA A 154 -4.03 10.60 -7.85
N MET A 155 -3.90 9.44 -8.51
CA MET A 155 -5.06 8.65 -8.94
C MET A 155 -5.87 8.11 -7.75
N ALA A 156 -5.20 7.69 -6.68
CA ALA A 156 -5.86 7.25 -5.45
C ALA A 156 -6.57 8.44 -4.76
N GLY A 157 -5.93 9.62 -4.70
CA GLY A 157 -6.52 10.83 -4.14
C GLY A 157 -7.79 11.23 -4.87
N ARG A 158 -7.77 11.26 -6.21
CA ARG A 158 -8.96 11.53 -7.02
C ARG A 158 -10.09 10.53 -6.74
N LEU A 159 -9.75 9.24 -6.66
CA LEU A 159 -10.73 8.20 -6.36
C LEU A 159 -11.37 8.40 -4.97
N MET A 160 -10.60 8.77 -3.95
CA MET A 160 -11.10 9.07 -2.62
C MET A 160 -11.99 10.32 -2.58
N MET A 161 -11.71 11.34 -3.40
CA MET A 161 -12.56 12.54 -3.53
C MET A 161 -13.86 12.24 -4.29
N GLU A 162 -13.78 11.43 -5.34
CA GLU A 162 -14.96 11.03 -6.13
C GLU A 162 -15.89 10.09 -5.35
N GLN A 163 -15.33 9.29 -4.44
CA GLN A 163 -16.03 8.23 -3.70
C GLN A 163 -15.66 8.25 -2.22
N SER A 164 -16.36 9.03 -1.43
CA SER A 164 -16.07 9.27 -0.01
C SER A 164 -16.09 8.04 0.88
N TRP A 165 -16.71 6.94 0.45
CA TRP A 165 -16.73 5.66 1.16
C TRP A 165 -15.42 4.85 1.01
N ILE A 166 -14.53 5.24 0.09
CA ILE A 166 -13.21 4.62 -0.06
C ILE A 166 -12.29 5.15 1.03
N ASN A 167 -11.96 4.30 1.99
CA ASN A 167 -11.22 4.68 3.18
C ASN A 167 -10.10 3.72 3.58
N ASN A 168 -9.83 2.69 2.76
CA ASN A 168 -8.75 1.74 3.02
C ASN A 168 -8.02 1.30 1.74
N VAL A 169 -6.83 0.73 1.92
CA VAL A 169 -5.95 0.32 0.82
C VAL A 169 -6.57 -0.71 -0.11
N TRP A 170 -7.41 -1.62 0.42
CA TRP A 170 -8.01 -2.70 -0.36
C TRP A 170 -9.07 -2.18 -1.33
N GLN A 171 -9.87 -1.23 -0.88
CA GLN A 171 -10.86 -0.55 -1.74
C GLN A 171 -10.15 0.20 -2.88
N ILE A 172 -9.06 0.91 -2.59
CA ILE A 172 -8.28 1.59 -3.63
C ILE A 172 -7.68 0.58 -4.60
N LYS A 173 -7.01 -0.46 -4.10
CA LYS A 173 -6.44 -1.52 -4.96
C LYS A 173 -7.51 -2.10 -5.87
N LYS A 174 -8.66 -2.48 -5.31
CA LYS A 174 -9.78 -3.05 -6.06
C LYS A 174 -10.21 -2.15 -7.22
N HIS A 175 -10.46 -0.86 -6.93
CA HIS A 175 -10.93 0.08 -7.95
C HIS A 175 -9.88 0.36 -9.01
N LEU A 176 -8.63 0.54 -8.61
CA LEU A 176 -7.54 0.74 -9.55
C LEU A 176 -7.30 -0.52 -10.41
N TYR A 177 -7.36 -1.73 -9.85
CA TYR A 177 -7.28 -2.97 -10.62
C TYR A 177 -8.41 -3.08 -11.62
N GLN A 178 -9.65 -2.79 -11.22
CA GLN A 178 -10.81 -2.81 -12.12
C GLN A 178 -10.64 -1.79 -13.27
N LYS A 179 -10.22 -0.58 -12.93
CA LYS A 179 -10.01 0.51 -13.90
C LYS A 179 -8.94 0.18 -14.93
N PHE A 180 -7.84 -0.44 -14.49
CA PHE A 180 -6.68 -0.71 -15.34
C PHE A 180 -6.61 -2.17 -15.81
N ARG A 181 -7.69 -2.93 -15.66
CA ARG A 181 -7.89 -4.29 -16.17
C ARG A 181 -6.74 -5.26 -15.85
N GLY A 182 -6.18 -5.15 -14.65
CA GLY A 182 -5.13 -6.05 -14.20
C GLY A 182 -5.65 -7.45 -13.91
N LYS A 183 -4.75 -8.43 -14.05
CA LYS A 183 -5.01 -9.76 -13.52
C LYS A 183 -4.79 -9.71 -12.01
N CYS A 184 -5.84 -9.90 -11.24
CA CYS A 184 -5.70 -10.06 -9.81
C CYS A 184 -4.99 -11.38 -9.52
N VAL A 185 -3.76 -11.32 -9.06
CA VAL A 185 -3.04 -12.52 -8.59
C VAL A 185 -3.49 -12.80 -7.16
N GLN A 186 -3.93 -14.01 -6.92
CA GLN A 186 -4.29 -14.46 -5.58
C GLN A 186 -3.02 -14.68 -4.76
N TYR A 187 -2.89 -13.97 -3.66
CA TYR A 187 -1.80 -14.15 -2.71
C TYR A 187 -2.35 -14.09 -1.29
N ILE A 188 -1.62 -14.69 -0.37
CA ILE A 188 -1.93 -14.59 1.05
C ILE A 188 -1.33 -13.28 1.56
N PRO A 189 -2.09 -12.49 2.33
CA PRO A 189 -1.57 -11.27 2.92
C PRO A 189 -0.32 -11.53 3.78
N ASP A 190 0.71 -10.75 3.60
CA ASP A 190 1.96 -10.83 4.35
C ASP A 190 1.97 -9.93 5.61
N TRP A 191 0.87 -9.22 5.86
CA TRP A 191 0.68 -8.41 7.05
C TRP A 191 0.19 -9.19 8.27
N ILE A 192 -0.20 -10.47 8.10
CA ILE A 192 -0.61 -11.35 9.18
C ILE A 192 0.63 -11.70 10.00
N GLU A 193 0.57 -11.49 11.30
CA GLU A 193 1.63 -11.90 12.24
C GLU A 193 1.25 -13.19 12.95
N LYS A 194 0.08 -13.20 13.59
CA LYS A 194 -0.50 -14.37 14.27
C LYS A 194 -1.87 -14.67 13.71
N GLY A 195 -1.99 -15.78 12.99
CA GLY A 195 -3.23 -16.19 12.35
C GLY A 195 -3.86 -17.40 13.03
N TRP A 196 -5.17 -17.36 13.25
CA TRP A 196 -5.95 -18.52 13.62
C TRP A 196 -6.82 -18.96 12.45
N ILE A 197 -6.77 -20.26 12.13
CA ILE A 197 -7.52 -20.84 11.01
C ILE A 197 -8.79 -21.48 11.57
N ALA A 198 -9.95 -20.95 11.25
CA ALA A 198 -11.24 -21.49 11.64
C ALA A 198 -11.59 -22.74 10.80
N GLY A 199 -12.12 -23.75 11.48
CA GLY A 199 -12.63 -24.96 10.83
C GLY A 199 -11.58 -26.04 10.58
N LYS A 200 -12.00 -27.10 9.89
CA LYS A 200 -11.12 -28.21 9.50
C LYS A 200 -10.32 -27.83 8.27
N VAL A 201 -9.12 -27.36 8.47
CA VAL A 201 -8.25 -26.99 7.36
C VAL A 201 -7.30 -28.15 7.06
N LEU A 202 -7.26 -28.55 5.82
CA LEU A 202 -6.13 -29.25 5.25
C LEU A 202 -4.92 -28.34 5.42
N LYS A 203 -3.81 -28.85 5.96
CA LYS A 203 -2.54 -28.12 6.10
C LYS A 203 -2.32 -27.24 4.87
N SER A 204 -2.60 -25.96 5.03
CA SER A 204 -2.50 -25.02 3.93
C SER A 204 -1.07 -24.50 3.87
N LYS A 205 -0.61 -24.14 2.67
CA LYS A 205 0.66 -23.42 2.49
C LYS A 205 0.69 -22.07 3.23
N ALA A 206 -0.43 -21.67 3.82
CA ALA A 206 -0.59 -20.43 4.57
C ALA A 206 0.35 -20.33 5.79
N GLU A 207 0.65 -21.46 6.44
CA GLU A 207 1.55 -21.54 7.60
C GLU A 207 2.97 -21.01 7.31
N VAL A 208 3.35 -20.89 6.04
CA VAL A 208 4.65 -20.33 5.62
C VAL A 208 4.70 -18.80 5.80
N TYR A 209 3.54 -18.14 5.87
CA TYR A 209 3.45 -16.68 5.83
C TYR A 209 3.18 -16.03 7.19
N PHE A 210 2.72 -16.80 8.19
CA PHE A 210 2.38 -16.31 9.52
C PHE A 210 2.53 -17.40 10.58
N GLU A 211 2.64 -17.00 11.83
CA GLU A 211 2.62 -17.90 12.97
C GLU A 211 1.17 -18.37 13.23
N VAL A 212 0.93 -19.67 13.25
CA VAL A 212 -0.36 -20.22 13.64
C VAL A 212 -0.49 -20.11 15.15
N ALA A 213 -1.48 -19.35 15.61
CA ALA A 213 -1.74 -19.08 17.01
C ALA A 213 -3.10 -19.62 17.47
N ALA A 214 -3.30 -19.67 18.77
CA ALA A 214 -4.61 -19.94 19.35
C ALA A 214 -5.59 -18.78 19.04
N LYS A 215 -6.89 -19.07 19.06
CA LYS A 215 -7.97 -18.11 18.71
C LYS A 215 -7.83 -16.80 19.48
N GLU A 216 -7.48 -16.89 20.75
CA GLU A 216 -7.37 -15.76 21.68
C GLU A 216 -6.15 -14.88 21.41
N GLU A 217 -5.06 -15.48 20.95
CA GLU A 217 -3.78 -14.80 20.69
C GLU A 217 -3.66 -14.26 19.27
N ALA A 218 -4.52 -14.72 18.35
CA ALA A 218 -4.45 -14.33 16.96
C ALA A 218 -4.98 -12.91 16.74
N ASP A 219 -4.25 -12.10 15.96
CA ASP A 219 -4.69 -10.81 15.45
C ASP A 219 -5.62 -10.96 14.24
N THR A 220 -5.49 -12.06 13.52
CA THR A 220 -6.17 -12.34 12.27
C THR A 220 -6.86 -13.70 12.32
N VAL A 221 -8.10 -13.75 11.84
CA VAL A 221 -8.82 -15.00 11.60
C VAL A 221 -8.90 -15.31 10.12
N ILE A 222 -8.64 -16.57 9.77
CA ILE A 222 -8.72 -17.07 8.40
C ILE A 222 -9.97 -17.94 8.29
N LEU A 223 -10.94 -17.49 7.50
CA LEU A 223 -12.26 -18.08 7.36
C LEU A 223 -12.47 -18.67 5.97
N TYR A 224 -13.23 -19.74 5.91
CA TYR A 224 -13.69 -20.39 4.69
C TYR A 224 -15.21 -20.28 4.50
N ASP A 225 -15.94 -19.89 5.55
CA ASP A 225 -17.38 -19.66 5.53
C ASP A 225 -17.67 -18.17 5.83
N LYS A 226 -18.39 -17.52 4.93
CA LYS A 226 -18.80 -16.12 5.09
C LYS A 226 -19.81 -15.90 6.23
N ASN A 227 -20.55 -16.92 6.62
CA ASN A 227 -21.52 -16.85 7.71
C ASN A 227 -20.85 -16.62 9.06
N GLU A 228 -19.55 -16.90 9.17
CA GLU A 228 -18.76 -16.70 10.39
C GLU A 228 -18.25 -15.26 10.57
N PHE A 229 -18.39 -14.37 9.57
CA PHE A 229 -17.83 -13.02 9.63
C PHE A 229 -18.28 -12.22 10.86
N ASN A 230 -19.53 -12.37 11.25
CA ASN A 230 -20.11 -11.64 12.38
C ASN A 230 -19.48 -12.00 13.73
N GLU A 231 -18.93 -13.22 13.85
CA GLU A 231 -18.28 -13.69 15.08
C GLU A 231 -16.92 -13.02 15.31
N TYR A 232 -16.29 -12.50 14.23
CA TYR A 232 -14.91 -12.03 14.27
C TYR A 232 -14.76 -10.55 13.87
N ARG A 233 -15.79 -9.72 14.14
CA ARG A 233 -15.81 -8.31 13.76
C ARG A 233 -14.66 -7.47 14.32
N GLU A 234 -14.11 -7.85 15.46
CA GLU A 234 -13.00 -7.13 16.13
C GLU A 234 -11.63 -7.55 15.62
N LYS A 235 -11.56 -8.59 14.80
CA LYS A 235 -10.31 -9.13 14.26
C LYS A 235 -10.13 -8.75 12.78
N HIS A 236 -8.90 -8.86 12.31
CA HIS A 236 -8.66 -8.89 10.87
C HIS A 236 -9.24 -10.18 10.30
N ILE A 237 -9.88 -10.10 9.15
CA ILE A 237 -10.52 -11.24 8.50
C ILE A 237 -9.85 -11.51 7.16
N VAL A 238 -9.37 -12.72 6.98
CA VAL A 238 -8.93 -13.26 5.68
C VAL A 238 -9.91 -14.34 5.26
N TYR A 239 -10.64 -14.09 4.18
CA TYR A 239 -11.60 -15.04 3.65
C TYR A 239 -11.01 -15.79 2.46
N LEU A 240 -10.92 -17.10 2.59
CA LEU A 240 -10.41 -18.04 1.58
C LEU A 240 -11.48 -18.94 0.99
N GLY A 241 -12.75 -18.71 1.27
CA GLY A 241 -13.87 -19.46 0.72
C GLY A 241 -14.00 -19.30 -0.80
N ASN A 242 -14.80 -20.19 -1.41
CA ASN A 242 -14.98 -20.23 -2.86
C ASN A 242 -16.02 -19.23 -3.39
N GLU A 243 -16.82 -18.65 -2.50
CA GLU A 243 -17.85 -17.68 -2.86
C GLU A 243 -17.28 -16.25 -2.88
N ILE A 244 -17.88 -15.40 -3.70
CA ILE A 244 -17.59 -13.97 -3.64
C ILE A 244 -18.14 -13.43 -2.31
N ALA A 245 -17.29 -12.80 -1.52
CA ALA A 245 -17.68 -12.16 -0.28
C ALA A 245 -17.57 -10.64 -0.42
N GLU A 246 -18.64 -9.96 -0.01
CA GLU A 246 -18.56 -8.51 0.23
C GLU A 246 -17.85 -8.26 1.56
N GLN A 247 -17.26 -7.07 1.67
CA GLN A 247 -16.58 -6.70 2.91
C GLN A 247 -17.61 -6.66 4.05
N PRO A 248 -17.42 -7.45 5.13
CA PRO A 248 -18.28 -7.38 6.30
C PRO A 248 -18.04 -6.08 7.07
N ASP A 249 -18.98 -5.74 7.93
CA ASP A 249 -18.77 -4.71 8.96
C ASP A 249 -17.74 -5.22 9.97
N THR A 250 -16.48 -4.82 9.81
CA THR A 250 -15.37 -5.23 10.67
C THR A 250 -14.52 -4.02 11.06
N GLN A 251 -14.03 -4.01 12.30
CA GLN A 251 -13.10 -3.00 12.79
C GLN A 251 -11.67 -3.23 12.26
N GLY A 252 -11.37 -4.46 11.85
CA GLY A 252 -10.09 -4.84 11.30
C GLY A 252 -10.04 -4.79 9.76
N PHE A 253 -8.93 -5.28 9.21
CA PHE A 253 -8.83 -5.47 7.77
C PHE A 253 -9.67 -6.62 7.30
N PHE A 254 -10.25 -6.47 6.13
CA PHE A 254 -10.88 -7.56 5.41
C PHE A 254 -10.14 -7.80 4.09
N TRP A 255 -9.77 -9.04 3.88
CA TRP A 255 -9.22 -9.51 2.62
C TRP A 255 -9.98 -10.75 2.15
N SER A 256 -10.36 -10.79 0.89
CA SER A 256 -10.97 -11.96 0.28
C SER A 256 -10.26 -12.37 -1.00
N ARG A 257 -10.21 -13.66 -1.20
CA ARG A 257 -9.82 -14.25 -2.47
C ARG A 257 -10.84 -13.87 -3.54
N ARG A 258 -10.39 -13.45 -4.71
CA ARG A 258 -11.22 -13.18 -5.87
C ARG A 258 -10.76 -14.00 -7.05
#